data_b5ae9b69146e33691dc5d890f9311e05
#
_entry.id   b5ae9b69146e33691dc5d890f9311e05
#
_cell.length_a   1.000
_cell.length_b   1.000
_cell.length_c   1.000
_cell.angle_alpha   90.00
_cell.angle_beta   90.00
_cell.angle_gamma   90.00
#
_symmetry.space_group_name_H-M   'P 1'
#
loop_
_entity.id
_entity.type
_entity.pdbx_description
1 polymer ?
#
loop_
_entity_poly.entity_id
_entity_poly.type
_entity_poly.pdbx_seq_one_letter_code
_entity_poly.pdbx_strand_id
1 'polypeptide(L)'
;MTTLRIAIVAHGRFHAFDLARELIVRGHDVTLLTNYPRWATARFGVPATAVRSFVRHGAMSRLARRLPGLARRLAAERRLHRMFGRWAERVLAERRWDIVHAWSGVAEETLLSKRVTGHTVLMRGSSHIAVQARLLADEAQRAGVAIDRPSPWMIAREMREYAQAERILVLSSFARQTFLDEGTSDDKLIVLPLGADVAAFRPAAGVAAARERRIRAGAPLRVVCVGTVSYQKGLAALAEVARRVDGRRIEMTIVGPALAESADVLRRLEDRPGVRVVGYVPQRDLPAIYAEADVFFFPTVQDGYGMVLAQAQAAGLPVLATTHSAAPDVIREGENGWLVEPKDAQAMADILMRCDADRPALAAMAGRVYRDGWSRTWAVVAADFEHVALGLSDAASGARA
;
A
#
# COMPACT_ATOMS: atom_id res chain seq x y z
N MET A 1 15.34 -25.05 12.22
CA MET A 1 14.57 -24.34 11.16
C MET A 1 15.39 -24.41 9.88
N THR A 2 14.76 -24.75 8.75
CA THR A 2 15.44 -24.79 7.44
C THR A 2 15.77 -23.37 6.99
N THR A 3 17.03 -23.08 6.74
CA THR A 3 17.48 -21.78 6.24
C THR A 3 17.28 -21.74 4.72
N LEU A 4 16.44 -20.83 4.23
CA LEU A 4 16.21 -20.61 2.79
C LEU A 4 17.11 -19.48 2.27
N ARG A 5 17.52 -19.61 1.01
CA ARG A 5 18.18 -18.56 0.22
C ARG A 5 17.12 -17.78 -0.55
N ILE A 6 16.82 -16.57 -0.12
CA ILE A 6 15.72 -15.75 -0.63
C ILE A 6 16.27 -14.51 -1.32
N ALA A 7 15.94 -14.34 -2.60
CA ALA A 7 16.18 -13.09 -3.31
C ALA A 7 14.91 -12.23 -3.30
N ILE A 8 15.02 -10.96 -2.93
CA ILE A 8 13.95 -9.98 -3.01
C ILE A 8 14.35 -8.90 -4.01
N VAL A 9 13.55 -8.71 -5.07
CA VAL A 9 13.87 -7.83 -6.21
C VAL A 9 12.86 -6.70 -6.28
N ALA A 10 13.27 -5.47 -5.90
CA ALA A 10 12.39 -4.30 -5.88
C ALA A 10 13.11 -3.02 -6.32
N HIS A 11 12.58 -2.33 -7.34
CA HIS A 11 13.12 -1.07 -7.86
C HIS A 11 12.65 0.18 -7.07
N GLY A 12 12.32 -0.01 -5.81
CA GLY A 12 11.86 1.00 -4.86
C GLY A 12 11.98 0.46 -3.44
N ARG A 13 11.53 1.28 -2.46
CA ARG A 13 11.47 0.79 -1.08
C ARG A 13 10.31 -0.18 -0.91
N PHE A 14 9.10 0.24 -1.26
CA PHE A 14 7.87 -0.48 -0.97
C PHE A 14 7.90 -1.11 0.44
N HIS A 15 7.25 -2.24 0.65
CA HIS A 15 7.37 -3.07 1.85
C HIS A 15 8.49 -4.15 1.74
N ALA A 16 9.27 -4.14 0.65
CA ALA A 16 10.35 -5.09 0.42
C ALA A 16 11.43 -5.05 1.51
N PHE A 17 11.70 -3.86 2.05
CA PHE A 17 12.73 -3.68 3.07
C PHE A 17 12.29 -4.22 4.43
N ASP A 18 11.02 -4.02 4.77
CA ASP A 18 10.45 -4.53 6.01
C ASP A 18 10.40 -6.06 5.99
N LEU A 19 9.96 -6.65 4.87
CA LEU A 19 9.99 -8.11 4.67
C LEU A 19 11.43 -8.66 4.73
N ALA A 20 12.38 -8.03 4.01
CA ALA A 20 13.78 -8.47 4.01
C ALA A 20 14.38 -8.46 5.41
N ARG A 21 14.16 -7.38 6.19
CA ARG A 21 14.63 -7.25 7.58
C ARG A 21 14.12 -8.40 8.44
N GLU A 22 12.84 -8.65 8.43
CA GLU A 22 12.22 -9.68 9.28
C GLU A 22 12.64 -11.10 8.89
N LEU A 23 12.79 -11.38 7.59
CA LEU A 23 13.29 -12.69 7.12
C LEU A 23 14.75 -12.91 7.54
N ILE A 24 15.59 -11.86 7.54
CA ILE A 24 16.96 -11.92 8.08
C ILE A 24 16.93 -12.21 9.58
N VAL A 25 16.08 -11.55 10.35
CA VAL A 25 15.90 -11.78 11.79
C VAL A 25 15.46 -13.22 12.06
N ARG A 26 14.70 -13.84 11.17
CA ARG A 26 14.27 -15.25 11.24
C ARG A 26 15.37 -16.24 10.83
N GLY A 27 16.55 -15.78 10.41
CA GLY A 27 17.72 -16.62 10.12
C GLY A 27 17.81 -17.09 8.66
N HIS A 28 17.07 -16.49 7.72
CA HIS A 28 17.21 -16.81 6.31
C HIS A 28 18.40 -16.06 5.67
N ASP A 29 18.98 -16.67 4.61
CA ASP A 29 19.97 -16.02 3.75
C ASP A 29 19.27 -15.15 2.72
N VAL A 30 19.03 -13.89 3.08
CA VAL A 30 18.28 -12.94 2.24
C VAL A 30 19.22 -12.02 1.46
N THR A 31 18.95 -11.84 0.18
CA THR A 31 19.58 -10.80 -0.63
C THR A 31 18.53 -9.86 -1.21
N LEU A 32 18.59 -8.59 -0.84
CA LEU A 32 17.74 -7.52 -1.38
C LEU A 32 18.42 -6.87 -2.60
N LEU A 33 17.84 -7.03 -3.78
CA LEU A 33 18.22 -6.35 -5.02
C LEU A 33 17.39 -5.08 -5.18
N THR A 34 18.03 -3.92 -5.09
CA THR A 34 17.31 -2.63 -5.10
C THR A 34 18.09 -1.53 -5.81
N ASN A 35 17.41 -0.44 -6.16
CA ASN A 35 18.04 0.79 -6.67
C ASN A 35 18.38 1.81 -5.57
N TYR A 36 18.17 1.44 -4.29
CA TYR A 36 18.60 2.26 -3.14
C TYR A 36 20.06 2.00 -2.80
N PRO A 37 20.82 3.03 -2.40
CA PRO A 37 22.17 2.82 -1.92
C PRO A 37 22.20 2.06 -0.57
N ARG A 38 23.22 1.25 -0.33
CA ARG A 38 23.35 0.40 0.86
C ARG A 38 23.23 1.17 2.19
N TRP A 39 23.78 2.37 2.26
CA TRP A 39 23.66 3.21 3.46
C TRP A 39 22.22 3.65 3.75
N ALA A 40 21.40 3.78 2.70
CA ALA A 40 19.98 4.13 2.86
C ALA A 40 19.15 2.93 3.31
N THR A 41 19.49 1.71 2.88
CA THR A 41 18.78 0.48 3.32
C THR A 41 19.07 0.17 4.79
N ALA A 42 20.27 0.49 5.29
CA ALA A 42 20.62 0.32 6.69
C ALA A 42 19.71 1.12 7.65
N ARG A 43 19.19 2.27 7.23
CA ARG A 43 18.21 3.07 8.01
C ARG A 43 16.88 2.34 8.24
N PHE A 44 16.60 1.30 7.47
CA PHE A 44 15.41 0.46 7.57
C PHE A 44 15.72 -0.91 8.18
N GLY A 45 16.90 -1.06 8.78
CA GLY A 45 17.31 -2.29 9.46
C GLY A 45 17.79 -3.42 8.52
N VAL A 46 18.01 -3.14 7.22
CA VAL A 46 18.56 -4.14 6.29
C VAL A 46 20.08 -4.00 6.26
N PRO A 47 20.86 -5.02 6.67
CA PRO A 47 22.34 -4.99 6.68
C PRO A 47 22.90 -4.75 5.28
N ALA A 48 23.95 -3.94 5.16
CA ALA A 48 24.59 -3.63 3.88
C ALA A 48 25.11 -4.87 3.14
N THR A 49 25.46 -5.92 3.87
CA THR A 49 25.91 -7.23 3.35
C THR A 49 24.80 -7.97 2.62
N ALA A 50 23.56 -7.80 3.05
CA ALA A 50 22.37 -8.40 2.43
C ALA A 50 21.84 -7.61 1.22
N VAL A 51 22.56 -6.57 0.75
CA VAL A 51 22.05 -5.68 -0.30
C VAL A 51 22.93 -5.69 -1.54
N ARG A 52 22.31 -5.94 -2.68
CA ARG A 52 22.85 -5.67 -4.01
C ARG A 52 22.18 -4.41 -4.56
N SER A 53 22.97 -3.38 -4.81
CA SER A 53 22.44 -2.03 -5.08
C SER A 53 22.77 -1.57 -6.50
N PHE A 54 21.75 -1.15 -7.26
CA PHE A 54 21.89 -0.51 -8.55
C PHE A 54 21.68 1.01 -8.45
N VAL A 55 22.60 1.70 -7.76
CA VAL A 55 22.50 3.14 -7.43
C VAL A 55 22.35 4.01 -8.67
N ARG A 56 23.09 3.70 -9.77
CA ARG A 56 23.00 4.46 -11.04
C ARG A 56 21.59 4.45 -11.59
N HIS A 57 20.89 3.31 -11.55
CA HIS A 57 19.48 3.22 -11.92
C HIS A 57 18.61 4.13 -11.04
N GLY A 58 18.83 4.15 -9.73
CA GLY A 58 18.11 5.02 -8.80
C GLY A 58 18.26 6.50 -9.12
N ALA A 59 19.49 6.94 -9.47
CA ALA A 59 19.75 8.32 -9.90
C ALA A 59 19.04 8.65 -11.22
N MET A 60 19.14 7.77 -12.23
CA MET A 60 18.48 7.95 -13.53
C MET A 60 16.95 7.97 -13.39
N SER A 61 16.36 7.13 -12.53
CA SER A 61 14.92 7.10 -12.28
C SER A 61 14.41 8.40 -11.65
N ARG A 62 15.20 9.03 -10.75
CA ARG A 62 14.85 10.34 -10.17
C ARG A 62 14.92 11.44 -11.21
N LEU A 63 15.93 11.42 -12.08
CA LEU A 63 16.08 12.39 -13.17
C LEU A 63 14.96 12.25 -14.21
N ALA A 64 14.63 11.01 -14.59
CA ALA A 64 13.58 10.73 -15.59
C ALA A 64 12.21 11.28 -15.18
N ARG A 65 11.89 11.30 -13.89
CA ARG A 65 10.65 11.91 -13.39
C ARG A 65 10.54 13.42 -13.61
N ARG A 66 11.68 14.09 -13.82
CA ARG A 66 11.75 15.53 -14.08
C ARG A 66 11.72 15.87 -15.58
N LEU A 67 11.74 14.86 -16.47
CA LEU A 67 11.72 15.09 -17.92
C LEU A 67 10.38 15.73 -18.34
N PRO A 68 10.44 16.80 -19.17
CA PRO A 68 9.23 17.37 -19.75
C PRO A 68 8.67 16.47 -20.85
N GLY A 69 7.34 16.44 -20.95
CA GLY A 69 6.63 15.74 -22.03
C GLY A 69 6.41 14.24 -21.80
N LEU A 70 5.19 13.80 -22.10
CA LEU A 70 4.72 12.42 -21.88
C LEU A 70 5.55 11.41 -22.68
N ALA A 71 5.85 11.65 -23.95
CA ALA A 71 6.60 10.72 -24.80
C ALA A 71 8.00 10.42 -24.26
N ARG A 72 8.71 11.44 -23.72
CA ARG A 72 10.04 11.26 -23.11
C ARG A 72 9.95 10.45 -21.80
N ARG A 73 8.91 10.68 -20.97
CA ARG A 73 8.68 9.91 -19.75
C ARG A 73 8.40 8.44 -20.06
N LEU A 74 7.53 8.15 -21.02
CA LEU A 74 7.24 6.78 -21.46
C LEU A 74 8.46 6.05 -22.04
N ALA A 75 9.28 6.75 -22.81
CA ALA A 75 10.53 6.17 -23.33
C ALA A 75 11.53 5.87 -22.21
N ALA A 76 11.63 6.75 -21.21
CA ALA A 76 12.48 6.55 -20.03
C ALA A 76 11.95 5.41 -19.16
N GLU A 77 10.64 5.30 -18.93
CA GLU A 77 10.00 4.20 -18.21
C GLU A 77 10.43 2.85 -18.79
N ARG A 78 10.20 2.64 -20.09
CA ARG A 78 10.56 1.39 -20.79
C ARG A 78 12.03 1.03 -20.63
N ARG A 79 12.94 2.01 -20.80
CA ARG A 79 14.38 1.78 -20.70
C ARG A 79 14.81 1.43 -19.27
N LEU A 80 14.28 2.16 -18.29
CA LEU A 80 14.64 1.98 -16.88
C LEU A 80 14.15 0.64 -16.36
N HIS A 81 12.91 0.26 -16.61
CA HIS A 81 12.38 -1.03 -16.14
C HIS A 81 13.15 -2.21 -16.73
N ARG A 82 13.41 -2.20 -18.06
CA ARG A 82 14.25 -3.22 -18.70
C ARG A 82 15.69 -3.25 -18.18
N MET A 83 16.27 -2.08 -17.93
CA MET A 83 17.65 -1.98 -17.42
C MET A 83 17.75 -2.58 -16.02
N PHE A 84 16.78 -2.30 -15.14
CA PHE A 84 16.74 -2.88 -13.80
C PHE A 84 16.51 -4.40 -13.86
N GLY A 85 15.54 -4.86 -14.65
CA GLY A 85 15.24 -6.28 -14.80
C GLY A 85 16.43 -7.08 -15.31
N ARG A 86 17.14 -6.60 -16.36
CA ARG A 86 18.37 -7.24 -16.88
C ARG A 86 19.51 -7.25 -15.87
N TRP A 87 19.64 -6.20 -15.06
CA TRP A 87 20.62 -6.17 -13.99
C TRP A 87 20.26 -7.19 -12.91
N ALA A 88 19.01 -7.24 -12.49
CA ALA A 88 18.53 -8.20 -11.49
C ALA A 88 18.73 -9.64 -11.97
N GLU A 89 18.36 -9.96 -13.21
CA GLU A 89 18.57 -11.29 -13.82
C GLU A 89 20.04 -11.72 -13.76
N ARG A 90 20.99 -10.83 -14.14
CA ARG A 90 22.43 -11.15 -14.08
C ARG A 90 22.89 -11.45 -12.67
N VAL A 91 22.49 -10.65 -11.69
CA VAL A 91 22.86 -10.84 -10.28
C VAL A 91 22.26 -12.15 -9.74
N LEU A 92 21.01 -12.44 -10.10
CA LEU A 92 20.34 -13.67 -9.67
C LEU A 92 21.00 -14.93 -10.27
N ALA A 93 21.51 -14.83 -11.47
CA ALA A 93 22.21 -15.95 -12.15
C ALA A 93 23.60 -16.28 -11.54
N GLU A 94 24.13 -15.46 -10.61
CA GLU A 94 25.43 -15.67 -9.96
C GLU A 94 25.38 -16.84 -8.96
N ARG A 95 24.20 -17.18 -8.41
CA ARG A 95 24.04 -18.27 -7.41
C ARG A 95 22.67 -18.91 -7.48
N ARG A 96 22.49 -20.04 -6.79
CA ARG A 96 21.19 -20.72 -6.64
C ARG A 96 20.35 -20.06 -5.54
N TRP A 97 19.05 -19.99 -5.78
CA TRP A 97 18.05 -19.51 -4.86
C TRP A 97 17.02 -20.60 -4.56
N ASP A 98 16.42 -20.54 -3.39
CA ASP A 98 15.25 -21.36 -3.07
C ASP A 98 13.98 -20.58 -3.46
N ILE A 99 13.95 -19.27 -3.17
CA ILE A 99 12.85 -18.36 -3.55
C ILE A 99 13.40 -17.10 -4.22
N VAL A 100 12.76 -16.69 -5.32
CA VAL A 100 12.96 -15.39 -5.98
C VAL A 100 11.65 -14.61 -5.91
N HIS A 101 11.57 -13.64 -5.00
CA HIS A 101 10.43 -12.77 -4.78
C HIS A 101 10.65 -11.44 -5.50
N ALA A 102 9.97 -11.22 -6.64
CA ALA A 102 10.21 -10.08 -7.51
C ALA A 102 8.96 -9.22 -7.68
N TRP A 103 9.14 -7.89 -7.63
CA TRP A 103 8.05 -6.93 -7.88
C TRP A 103 7.68 -6.87 -9.35
N SER A 104 6.38 -6.78 -9.63
CA SER A 104 5.85 -6.57 -10.99
C SER A 104 6.39 -5.29 -11.63
N GLY A 105 6.44 -5.29 -12.95
CA GLY A 105 7.04 -4.24 -13.75
C GLY A 105 8.55 -4.34 -13.92
N VAL A 106 9.26 -5.15 -13.11
CA VAL A 106 10.72 -5.38 -13.24
C VAL A 106 11.11 -6.87 -13.21
N ALA A 107 10.14 -7.76 -13.22
CA ALA A 107 10.36 -9.19 -13.06
C ALA A 107 10.51 -9.93 -14.40
N GLU A 108 10.07 -9.38 -15.53
CA GLU A 108 9.98 -10.09 -16.84
C GLU A 108 11.29 -10.79 -17.22
N GLU A 109 12.43 -10.11 -17.10
CA GLU A 109 13.73 -10.68 -17.46
C GLU A 109 14.13 -11.83 -16.53
N THR A 110 13.78 -11.75 -15.26
CA THR A 110 14.01 -12.83 -14.27
C THR A 110 13.12 -14.03 -14.55
N LEU A 111 11.82 -13.80 -14.81
CA LEU A 111 10.85 -14.87 -15.07
C LEU A 111 11.11 -15.63 -16.37
N LEU A 112 11.67 -14.97 -17.37
CA LEU A 112 12.03 -15.59 -18.66
C LEU A 112 13.43 -16.24 -18.67
N SER A 113 14.23 -16.03 -17.62
CA SER A 113 15.61 -16.52 -17.59
C SER A 113 15.70 -17.99 -17.27
N LYS A 114 16.39 -18.76 -18.11
CA LYS A 114 16.76 -20.16 -17.83
C LYS A 114 17.96 -20.28 -16.86
N ARG A 115 18.61 -19.17 -16.52
CA ARG A 115 19.79 -19.13 -15.64
C ARG A 115 19.44 -18.89 -14.17
N VAL A 116 18.29 -18.27 -13.92
CA VAL A 116 17.78 -18.04 -12.56
C VAL A 116 17.11 -19.33 -12.08
N THR A 117 17.50 -19.78 -10.91
CA THR A 117 16.95 -20.99 -10.26
C THR A 117 16.13 -20.59 -9.05
N GLY A 118 15.27 -21.51 -8.58
CA GLY A 118 14.38 -21.31 -7.43
C GLY A 118 12.95 -20.98 -7.85
N HIS A 119 12.04 -21.09 -6.89
CA HIS A 119 10.62 -20.78 -7.09
C HIS A 119 10.40 -19.28 -7.25
N THR A 120 9.62 -18.89 -8.24
CA THR A 120 9.34 -17.47 -8.52
C THR A 120 8.01 -17.04 -7.92
N VAL A 121 8.05 -16.02 -7.06
CA VAL A 121 6.88 -15.39 -6.45
C VAL A 121 6.84 -13.94 -6.90
N LEU A 122 5.93 -13.63 -7.82
CA LEU A 122 5.73 -12.29 -8.32
C LEU A 122 4.91 -11.47 -7.33
N MET A 123 5.39 -10.32 -6.93
CA MET A 123 4.68 -9.39 -6.04
C MET A 123 3.88 -8.37 -6.84
N ARG A 124 2.57 -8.33 -6.67
CA ARG A 124 1.73 -7.25 -7.16
C ARG A 124 1.17 -6.43 -5.99
N GLY A 125 1.68 -5.22 -5.83
CA GLY A 125 1.31 -4.31 -4.72
C GLY A 125 0.02 -3.52 -4.92
N SER A 126 -0.77 -3.84 -5.96
CA SER A 126 -2.04 -3.17 -6.31
C SER A 126 -3.02 -4.20 -6.87
N SER A 127 -4.22 -3.78 -7.29
CA SER A 127 -5.14 -4.60 -8.09
C SER A 127 -4.48 -5.04 -9.40
N HIS A 128 -5.05 -6.02 -10.10
CA HIS A 128 -4.61 -6.41 -11.44
C HIS A 128 -4.44 -5.19 -12.34
N ILE A 129 -3.35 -5.11 -13.11
CA ILE A 129 -2.97 -3.87 -13.80
C ILE A 129 -4.01 -3.37 -14.80
N ALA A 130 -4.71 -4.28 -15.49
CA ALA A 130 -5.79 -3.92 -16.41
C ALA A 130 -6.99 -3.35 -15.66
N VAL A 131 -7.35 -3.93 -14.50
CA VAL A 131 -8.43 -3.41 -13.64
C VAL A 131 -8.05 -2.04 -13.08
N GLN A 132 -6.82 -1.87 -12.58
CA GLN A 132 -6.32 -0.57 -12.15
C GLN A 132 -6.44 0.48 -13.25
N ALA A 133 -6.01 0.14 -14.47
CA ALA A 133 -6.06 1.06 -15.60
C ALA A 133 -7.50 1.46 -15.96
N ARG A 134 -8.47 0.52 -15.92
CA ARG A 134 -9.90 0.81 -16.13
C ARG A 134 -10.48 1.71 -15.04
N LEU A 135 -10.28 1.35 -13.77
CA LEU A 135 -10.81 2.14 -12.65
C LEU A 135 -10.30 3.58 -12.66
N LEU A 136 -9.03 3.78 -13.01
CA LEU A 136 -8.44 5.11 -13.12
C LEU A 136 -8.88 5.85 -14.39
N ALA A 137 -9.14 5.15 -15.49
CA ALA A 137 -9.73 5.77 -16.70
C ALA A 137 -11.14 6.26 -16.43
N ASP A 138 -11.97 5.47 -15.75
CA ASP A 138 -13.33 5.83 -15.36
C ASP A 138 -13.32 7.04 -14.40
N GLU A 139 -12.38 7.08 -13.45
CA GLU A 139 -12.25 8.21 -12.55
C GLU A 139 -11.78 9.48 -13.27
N ALA A 140 -10.86 9.36 -14.24
CA ALA A 140 -10.40 10.46 -15.07
C ALA A 140 -11.56 11.06 -15.90
N GLN A 141 -12.38 10.19 -16.49
CA GLN A 141 -13.56 10.61 -17.25
C GLN A 141 -14.58 11.32 -16.35
N ARG A 142 -14.88 10.75 -15.19
CA ARG A 142 -15.82 11.33 -14.20
C ARG A 142 -15.35 12.70 -13.69
N ALA A 143 -14.07 12.83 -13.41
CA ALA A 143 -13.49 14.06 -12.88
C ALA A 143 -13.18 15.11 -13.96
N GLY A 144 -13.19 14.75 -15.22
CA GLY A 144 -12.84 15.64 -16.36
C GLY A 144 -11.36 16.05 -16.36
N VAL A 145 -10.47 15.24 -15.78
CA VAL A 145 -9.04 15.54 -15.65
C VAL A 145 -8.17 14.37 -16.10
N ALA A 146 -6.95 14.67 -16.54
CA ALA A 146 -5.95 13.66 -16.80
C ALA A 146 -5.38 13.13 -15.46
N ILE A 147 -5.51 11.84 -15.20
CA ILE A 147 -5.01 11.16 -14.00
C ILE A 147 -3.78 10.32 -14.37
N ASP A 148 -2.80 10.27 -13.47
CA ASP A 148 -1.66 9.35 -13.60
C ASP A 148 -2.14 7.90 -13.56
N ARG A 149 -1.80 7.13 -14.59
CA ARG A 149 -2.26 5.75 -14.78
C ARG A 149 -1.21 4.91 -15.49
N PRO A 150 -1.25 3.56 -15.34
CA PRO A 150 -0.32 2.68 -16.03
C PRO A 150 -0.28 2.92 -17.53
N SER A 151 0.92 2.99 -18.09
CA SER A 151 1.10 3.13 -19.54
C SER A 151 0.69 1.84 -20.26
N PRO A 152 0.28 1.90 -21.55
CA PRO A 152 -0.02 0.70 -22.33
C PRO A 152 1.16 -0.29 -22.37
N TRP A 153 2.39 0.23 -22.37
CA TRP A 153 3.58 -0.61 -22.32
C TRP A 153 3.73 -1.33 -20.98
N MET A 154 3.47 -0.64 -19.86
CA MET A 154 3.52 -1.25 -18.52
C MET A 154 2.44 -2.31 -18.36
N ILE A 155 1.21 -2.03 -18.83
CA ILE A 155 0.11 -2.99 -18.81
C ILE A 155 0.53 -4.27 -19.57
N ALA A 156 1.01 -4.13 -20.81
CA ALA A 156 1.43 -5.28 -21.61
C ALA A 156 2.61 -6.04 -20.97
N ARG A 157 3.55 -5.34 -20.28
CA ARG A 157 4.66 -5.95 -19.57
C ARG A 157 4.18 -6.78 -18.38
N GLU A 158 3.38 -6.19 -17.51
CA GLU A 158 2.90 -6.91 -16.32
C GLU A 158 1.98 -8.08 -16.67
N MET A 159 1.16 -7.96 -17.73
CA MET A 159 0.39 -9.10 -18.25
C MET A 159 1.28 -10.28 -18.65
N ARG A 160 2.44 -10.01 -19.27
CA ARG A 160 3.41 -11.09 -19.58
C ARG A 160 4.07 -11.65 -18.32
N GLU A 161 4.36 -10.78 -17.33
CA GLU A 161 4.90 -11.22 -16.04
C GLU A 161 3.90 -12.13 -15.31
N TYR A 162 2.59 -11.80 -15.31
CA TYR A 162 1.54 -12.64 -14.70
C TYR A 162 1.43 -14.01 -15.39
N ALA A 163 1.53 -14.04 -16.72
CA ALA A 163 1.49 -15.29 -17.46
C ALA A 163 2.67 -16.21 -17.12
N GLN A 164 3.87 -15.65 -16.91
CA GLN A 164 5.11 -16.40 -16.68
C GLN A 164 5.35 -16.75 -15.19
N ALA A 165 4.76 -16.00 -14.25
CA ALA A 165 4.96 -16.22 -12.82
C ALA A 165 4.44 -17.59 -12.39
N GLU A 166 5.20 -18.30 -11.55
CA GLU A 166 4.76 -19.56 -10.92
C GLU A 166 3.67 -19.26 -9.88
N ARG A 167 3.88 -18.24 -9.05
CA ARG A 167 2.93 -17.73 -8.07
C ARG A 167 2.88 -16.22 -8.12
N ILE A 168 1.70 -15.66 -7.86
CA ILE A 168 1.48 -14.21 -7.77
C ILE A 168 1.01 -13.90 -6.36
N LEU A 169 1.79 -13.11 -5.63
CA LEU A 169 1.45 -12.64 -4.31
C LEU A 169 0.72 -11.31 -4.42
N VAL A 170 -0.48 -11.26 -3.86
CA VAL A 170 -1.34 -10.07 -3.76
C VAL A 170 -1.61 -9.75 -2.29
N LEU A 171 -2.10 -8.55 -2.00
CA LEU A 171 -2.11 -8.01 -0.65
C LEU A 171 -3.49 -8.03 0.05
N SER A 172 -4.55 -8.32 -0.70
CA SER A 172 -5.93 -8.28 -0.18
C SER A 172 -6.85 -9.20 -0.97
N SER A 173 -8.01 -9.50 -0.40
CA SER A 173 -9.10 -10.20 -1.07
C SER A 173 -9.59 -9.43 -2.31
N PHE A 174 -9.69 -8.11 -2.23
CA PHE A 174 -10.01 -7.26 -3.37
C PHE A 174 -8.98 -7.44 -4.51
N ALA A 175 -7.67 -7.33 -4.19
CA ALA A 175 -6.65 -7.52 -5.21
C ALA A 175 -6.72 -8.92 -5.83
N ARG A 176 -6.90 -9.99 -5.01
CA ARG A 176 -7.09 -11.36 -5.50
C ARG A 176 -8.29 -11.46 -6.45
N GLN A 177 -9.44 -10.90 -6.06
CA GLN A 177 -10.63 -10.95 -6.90
C GLN A 177 -10.40 -10.31 -8.27
N THR A 178 -9.67 -9.19 -8.34
CA THR A 178 -9.34 -8.56 -9.63
C THR A 178 -8.50 -9.44 -10.56
N PHE A 179 -7.68 -10.35 -10.01
CA PHE A 179 -6.93 -11.32 -10.80
C PHE A 179 -7.81 -12.48 -11.29
N LEU A 180 -8.72 -12.96 -10.44
CA LEU A 180 -9.70 -13.98 -10.81
C LEU A 180 -10.63 -13.49 -11.93
N ASP A 181 -11.12 -12.25 -11.82
CA ASP A 181 -11.99 -11.62 -12.82
C ASP A 181 -11.30 -11.45 -14.19
N GLU A 182 -9.97 -11.34 -14.20
CA GLU A 182 -9.14 -11.29 -15.42
C GLU A 182 -8.64 -12.69 -15.88
N GLY A 183 -9.18 -13.76 -15.29
CA GLY A 183 -8.94 -15.13 -15.71
C GLY A 183 -7.64 -15.77 -15.18
N THR A 184 -7.01 -15.17 -14.17
CA THR A 184 -5.89 -15.82 -13.49
C THR A 184 -6.42 -16.97 -12.63
N SER A 185 -5.80 -18.16 -12.76
CA SER A 185 -6.16 -19.33 -11.95
C SER A 185 -5.86 -19.11 -10.47
N ASP A 186 -6.77 -19.55 -9.59
CA ASP A 186 -6.69 -19.34 -8.15
C ASP A 186 -5.46 -19.97 -7.49
N ASP A 187 -5.04 -21.14 -7.99
CA ASP A 187 -3.84 -21.84 -7.51
C ASP A 187 -2.54 -21.04 -7.72
N LYS A 188 -2.53 -20.08 -8.65
CA LYS A 188 -1.40 -19.12 -8.81
C LYS A 188 -1.39 -18.03 -7.77
N LEU A 189 -2.49 -17.75 -7.07
CA LEU A 189 -2.66 -16.58 -6.25
C LEU A 189 -2.36 -16.87 -4.77
N ILE A 190 -1.58 -16.01 -4.15
CA ILE A 190 -1.27 -16.05 -2.72
C ILE A 190 -1.68 -14.69 -2.13
N VAL A 191 -2.57 -14.70 -1.14
CA VAL A 191 -2.93 -13.48 -0.40
C VAL A 191 -2.02 -13.37 0.81
N LEU A 192 -1.21 -12.30 0.86
CA LEU A 192 -0.35 -11.99 2.00
C LEU A 192 -0.60 -10.55 2.46
N PRO A 193 -1.50 -10.31 3.40
CA PRO A 193 -1.77 -8.99 3.93
C PRO A 193 -0.54 -8.37 4.58
N LEU A 194 -0.39 -7.04 4.49
CA LEU A 194 0.74 -6.33 5.07
C LEU A 194 0.58 -6.14 6.59
N GLY A 195 1.69 -5.86 7.24
CA GLY A 195 1.75 -5.48 8.64
C GLY A 195 1.95 -3.97 8.83
N ALA A 196 1.91 -3.54 10.09
CA ALA A 196 2.26 -2.19 10.50
C ALA A 196 3.31 -2.20 11.63
N ASP A 197 3.96 -1.07 11.82
CA ASP A 197 4.72 -0.81 13.05
C ASP A 197 3.72 -0.42 14.16
N VAL A 198 3.11 -1.45 14.74
CA VAL A 198 2.03 -1.30 15.73
C VAL A 198 2.48 -0.48 16.92
N ALA A 199 3.70 -0.72 17.40
CA ALA A 199 4.25 -0.03 18.57
C ALA A 199 4.38 1.49 18.34
N ALA A 200 4.80 1.89 17.14
CA ALA A 200 4.95 3.30 16.80
C ALA A 200 3.60 4.04 16.69
N PHE A 201 2.53 3.35 16.25
CA PHE A 201 1.22 3.99 16.03
C PHE A 201 0.27 3.88 17.23
N ARG A 202 0.49 2.95 18.16
CA ARG A 202 -0.37 2.80 19.32
C ARG A 202 -0.18 3.97 20.31
N PRO A 203 -1.21 4.82 20.52
CA PRO A 203 -1.08 5.93 21.45
C PRO A 203 -1.06 5.45 22.91
N ALA A 204 -0.50 6.25 23.80
CA ALA A 204 -0.61 6.00 25.24
C ALA A 204 -2.08 5.97 25.69
N ALA A 205 -2.38 5.16 26.71
CA ALA A 205 -3.75 5.00 27.21
C ALA A 205 -4.43 6.31 27.59
N GLY A 206 -3.68 7.27 28.15
CA GLY A 206 -4.18 8.60 28.45
C GLY A 206 -4.67 9.40 27.23
N VAL A 207 -3.99 9.23 26.09
CA VAL A 207 -4.37 9.88 24.81
C VAL A 207 -5.65 9.26 24.26
N ALA A 208 -5.77 7.93 24.28
CA ALA A 208 -6.98 7.23 23.85
C ALA A 208 -8.19 7.61 24.72
N ALA A 209 -8.03 7.64 26.05
CA ALA A 209 -9.07 8.06 26.97
C ALA A 209 -9.46 9.56 26.77
N ALA A 210 -8.49 10.43 26.48
CA ALA A 210 -8.76 11.83 26.17
C ALA A 210 -9.58 11.98 24.87
N ARG A 211 -9.29 11.16 23.83
CA ARG A 211 -10.08 11.08 22.60
C ARG A 211 -11.53 10.70 22.90
N GLU A 212 -11.76 9.63 23.67
CA GLU A 212 -13.12 9.20 24.01
C GLU A 212 -13.89 10.30 24.75
N ARG A 213 -13.26 10.98 25.74
CA ARG A 213 -13.88 12.11 26.45
C ARG A 213 -14.23 13.27 25.53
N ARG A 214 -13.32 13.63 24.61
CA ARG A 214 -13.53 14.72 23.63
C ARG A 214 -14.71 14.41 22.72
N ILE A 215 -14.79 13.19 22.18
CA ILE A 215 -15.89 12.73 21.35
C ILE A 215 -17.21 12.86 22.12
N ARG A 216 -17.29 12.35 23.37
CA ARG A 216 -18.50 12.40 24.20
C ARG A 216 -18.92 13.81 24.56
N ALA A 217 -17.96 14.73 24.73
CA ALA A 217 -18.22 16.15 25.04
C ALA A 217 -18.77 16.93 23.83
N GLY A 218 -18.93 16.31 22.65
CA GLY A 218 -19.47 16.96 21.45
C GLY A 218 -18.56 17.99 20.81
N ALA A 219 -17.24 17.93 21.08
CA ALA A 219 -16.25 18.74 20.35
C ALA A 219 -16.30 18.43 18.85
N PRO A 220 -15.86 19.33 17.95
CA PRO A 220 -15.83 19.04 16.52
C PRO A 220 -15.17 17.69 16.23
N LEU A 221 -15.83 16.88 15.39
CA LEU A 221 -15.34 15.55 14.97
C LEU A 221 -14.09 15.71 14.10
N ARG A 222 -13.00 15.06 14.46
CA ARG A 222 -11.72 15.14 13.74
C ARG A 222 -11.54 13.94 12.83
N VAL A 223 -11.69 14.18 11.54
CA VAL A 223 -11.50 13.19 10.49
C VAL A 223 -10.12 13.35 9.87
N VAL A 224 -9.34 12.29 9.76
CA VAL A 224 -8.02 12.34 9.11
C VAL A 224 -7.98 11.46 7.88
N CYS A 225 -7.39 11.98 6.80
CA CYS A 225 -7.09 11.27 5.57
C CYS A 225 -5.56 11.32 5.34
N VAL A 226 -4.91 10.17 5.26
CA VAL A 226 -3.45 10.09 5.10
C VAL A 226 -3.10 9.28 3.85
N GLY A 227 -2.24 9.84 3.01
CA GLY A 227 -1.75 9.21 1.79
C GLY A 227 -1.40 10.22 0.71
N THR A 228 -0.91 9.76 -0.43
CA THR A 228 -0.71 10.65 -1.59
C THR A 228 -2.04 11.26 -1.99
N VAL A 229 -2.11 12.59 -2.06
CA VAL A 229 -3.33 13.27 -2.47
C VAL A 229 -3.46 13.18 -3.98
N SER A 230 -4.37 12.34 -4.45
CA SER A 230 -4.59 12.01 -5.86
C SER A 230 -6.01 11.53 -6.11
N TYR A 231 -6.43 11.54 -7.36
CA TYR A 231 -7.74 10.98 -7.73
C TYR A 231 -7.81 9.48 -7.46
N GLN A 232 -6.71 8.73 -7.64
CA GLN A 232 -6.64 7.31 -7.25
C GLN A 232 -6.98 7.11 -5.77
N LYS A 233 -6.58 8.04 -4.90
CA LYS A 233 -6.85 7.99 -3.45
C LYS A 233 -8.18 8.66 -3.07
N GLY A 234 -9.04 8.90 -4.05
CA GLY A 234 -10.40 9.36 -3.84
C GLY A 234 -10.54 10.87 -3.59
N LEU A 235 -9.63 11.69 -4.14
CA LEU A 235 -9.69 13.14 -3.99
C LEU A 235 -11.06 13.74 -4.38
N ALA A 236 -11.68 13.24 -5.46
CA ALA A 236 -13.00 13.72 -5.88
C ALA A 236 -14.09 13.42 -4.84
N ALA A 237 -14.11 12.19 -4.29
CA ALA A 237 -15.04 11.81 -3.24
C ALA A 237 -14.78 12.59 -1.95
N LEU A 238 -13.50 12.76 -1.55
CA LEU A 238 -13.11 13.56 -0.40
C LEU A 238 -13.60 15.00 -0.52
N ALA A 239 -13.42 15.64 -1.67
CA ALA A 239 -13.88 17.00 -1.92
C ALA A 239 -15.41 17.10 -1.87
N GLU A 240 -16.11 16.12 -2.39
CA GLU A 240 -17.57 16.08 -2.35
C GLU A 240 -18.10 15.87 -0.92
N VAL A 241 -17.47 14.97 -0.14
CA VAL A 241 -17.78 14.78 1.29
C VAL A 241 -17.55 16.07 2.07
N ALA A 242 -16.39 16.71 1.87
CA ALA A 242 -16.08 17.99 2.53
C ALA A 242 -17.12 19.08 2.19
N ARG A 243 -17.76 19.02 1.03
CA ARG A 243 -18.81 19.95 0.60
C ARG A 243 -20.17 19.66 1.28
N ARG A 244 -20.43 18.41 1.66
CA ARG A 244 -21.69 17.94 2.23
C ARG A 244 -21.76 18.05 3.75
N VAL A 245 -20.61 18.03 4.44
CA VAL A 245 -20.55 18.13 5.90
C VAL A 245 -20.41 19.58 6.38
N ASP A 246 -20.91 19.86 7.58
CA ASP A 246 -20.68 21.15 8.22
C ASP A 246 -19.28 21.21 8.85
N GLY A 247 -18.40 22.01 8.26
CA GLY A 247 -17.01 22.16 8.72
C GLY A 247 -16.84 22.74 10.13
N ARG A 248 -17.90 23.26 10.76
CA ARG A 248 -17.89 23.68 12.17
C ARG A 248 -18.05 22.49 13.11
N ARG A 249 -18.62 21.41 12.63
CA ARG A 249 -18.88 20.18 13.41
C ARG A 249 -17.96 19.03 13.04
N ILE A 250 -17.49 18.98 11.78
CA ILE A 250 -16.64 17.92 11.24
C ILE A 250 -15.42 18.55 10.58
N GLU A 251 -14.28 18.46 11.27
CA GLU A 251 -12.99 18.93 10.79
C GLU A 251 -12.28 17.82 10.01
N MET A 252 -11.74 18.15 8.83
CA MET A 252 -11.03 17.20 7.97
C MET A 252 -9.57 17.61 7.83
N THR A 253 -8.64 16.74 8.23
CA THR A 253 -7.19 16.93 8.05
C THR A 253 -6.69 16.03 6.93
N ILE A 254 -6.12 16.61 5.88
CA ILE A 254 -5.59 15.95 4.70
C ILE A 254 -4.07 15.97 4.76
N VAL A 255 -3.45 14.78 4.77
CA VAL A 255 -2.01 14.61 5.01
C VAL A 255 -1.37 13.79 3.89
N GLY A 256 -0.37 14.33 3.26
CA GLY A 256 0.45 13.64 2.26
C GLY A 256 0.88 14.52 1.09
N PRO A 257 1.83 14.06 0.28
CA PRO A 257 2.25 14.78 -0.91
C PRO A 257 1.13 14.80 -1.94
N ALA A 258 0.94 15.95 -2.59
CA ALA A 258 -0.04 16.12 -3.66
C ALA A 258 0.56 15.82 -5.03
N LEU A 259 -0.17 15.12 -5.88
CA LEU A 259 0.14 15.02 -7.30
C LEU A 259 -0.30 16.29 -8.04
N ALA A 260 0.30 16.56 -9.20
CA ALA A 260 0.05 17.78 -9.95
C ALA A 260 -1.43 17.95 -10.35
N GLU A 261 -2.11 16.84 -10.66
CA GLU A 261 -3.53 16.83 -11.01
C GLU A 261 -4.45 17.24 -9.86
N SER A 262 -3.96 17.23 -8.63
CA SER A 262 -4.74 17.51 -7.41
C SER A 262 -4.79 19.01 -7.06
N ALA A 263 -3.94 19.84 -7.66
CA ALA A 263 -3.66 21.21 -7.22
C ALA A 263 -4.93 22.10 -7.15
N ASP A 264 -5.78 22.04 -8.17
CA ASP A 264 -6.98 22.88 -8.24
C ASP A 264 -8.06 22.47 -7.23
N VAL A 265 -8.19 21.17 -6.97
CA VAL A 265 -9.14 20.67 -5.96
C VAL A 265 -8.65 21.00 -4.56
N LEU A 266 -7.33 20.85 -4.30
CA LEU A 266 -6.74 21.18 -3.00
C LEU A 266 -6.91 22.65 -2.64
N ARG A 267 -6.65 23.57 -3.57
CA ARG A 267 -6.89 25.01 -3.33
C ARG A 267 -8.33 25.29 -2.89
N ARG A 268 -9.31 24.70 -3.59
CA ARG A 268 -10.73 24.85 -3.23
C ARG A 268 -11.08 24.20 -1.88
N LEU A 269 -10.37 23.16 -1.47
CA LEU A 269 -10.53 22.51 -0.18
C LEU A 269 -9.94 23.36 0.95
N GLU A 270 -8.78 23.99 0.74
CA GLU A 270 -8.13 24.88 1.71
C GLU A 270 -9.00 26.09 2.08
N ASP A 271 -9.80 26.59 1.12
CA ASP A 271 -10.74 27.70 1.34
C ASP A 271 -12.00 27.29 2.13
N ARG A 272 -12.18 25.97 2.43
CA ARG A 272 -13.37 25.51 3.13
C ARG A 272 -13.20 25.53 4.65
N PRO A 273 -14.21 26.03 5.39
CA PRO A 273 -14.23 25.91 6.85
C PRO A 273 -14.09 24.45 7.30
N GLY A 274 -13.24 24.22 8.30
CA GLY A 274 -13.03 22.88 8.86
C GLY A 274 -12.11 21.96 8.04
N VAL A 275 -11.55 22.40 6.92
CA VAL A 275 -10.58 21.61 6.15
C VAL A 275 -9.17 22.15 6.35
N ARG A 276 -8.23 21.26 6.68
CA ARG A 276 -6.80 21.57 6.84
C ARG A 276 -5.97 20.66 5.93
N VAL A 277 -5.23 21.24 4.99
CA VAL A 277 -4.27 20.53 4.16
C VAL A 277 -2.87 20.71 4.77
N VAL A 278 -2.23 19.60 5.17
CA VAL A 278 -0.94 19.62 5.88
C VAL A 278 0.24 19.43 4.92
N GLY A 279 0.00 18.75 3.79
CA GLY A 279 1.07 18.35 2.88
C GLY A 279 1.86 17.14 3.37
N TYR A 280 3.10 16.99 2.89
CA TYR A 280 3.95 15.86 3.23
C TYR A 280 4.38 15.88 4.71
N VAL A 281 4.18 14.76 5.39
CA VAL A 281 4.65 14.50 6.76
C VAL A 281 5.54 13.25 6.75
N PRO A 282 6.74 13.27 7.35
CA PRO A 282 7.57 12.09 7.52
C PRO A 282 6.83 10.98 8.28
N GLN A 283 7.05 9.72 7.90
CA GLN A 283 6.36 8.58 8.51
C GLN A 283 6.50 8.52 10.05
N ARG A 284 7.65 8.92 10.59
CA ARG A 284 7.91 8.94 12.04
C ARG A 284 7.04 9.96 12.81
N ASP A 285 6.51 10.97 12.12
CA ASP A 285 5.72 12.05 12.71
C ASP A 285 4.20 11.81 12.53
N LEU A 286 3.80 10.83 11.71
CA LEU A 286 2.40 10.45 11.49
C LEU A 286 1.68 9.99 12.76
N PRO A 287 2.29 9.23 13.69
CA PRO A 287 1.61 8.78 14.90
C PRO A 287 0.94 9.92 15.70
N ALA A 288 1.57 11.09 15.77
CA ALA A 288 0.98 12.26 16.44
C ALA A 288 -0.31 12.72 15.76
N ILE A 289 -0.34 12.72 14.43
CA ILE A 289 -1.52 13.11 13.63
C ILE A 289 -2.68 12.14 13.85
N TYR A 290 -2.39 10.83 13.82
CA TYR A 290 -3.40 9.81 14.10
C TYR A 290 -3.93 9.90 15.54
N ALA A 291 -3.07 10.25 16.51
CA ALA A 291 -3.46 10.41 17.91
C ALA A 291 -4.47 11.54 18.12
N GLU A 292 -4.42 12.60 17.32
CA GLU A 292 -5.33 13.75 17.38
C GLU A 292 -6.69 13.50 16.70
N ALA A 293 -6.80 12.47 15.84
CA ALA A 293 -8.01 12.19 15.08
C ALA A 293 -9.04 11.35 15.86
N ASP A 294 -10.28 11.34 15.39
CA ASP A 294 -11.40 10.54 15.90
C ASP A 294 -11.83 9.44 14.93
N VAL A 295 -11.74 9.72 13.62
CA VAL A 295 -12.08 8.80 12.54
C VAL A 295 -11.01 8.87 11.45
N PHE A 296 -10.60 7.73 10.95
CA PHE A 296 -9.74 7.64 9.76
C PHE A 296 -10.61 7.48 8.51
N PHE A 297 -10.38 8.31 7.50
CA PHE A 297 -11.14 8.32 6.25
C PHE A 297 -10.27 7.89 5.07
N PHE A 298 -10.69 6.85 4.35
CA PHE A 298 -9.96 6.25 3.24
C PHE A 298 -10.85 6.04 2.01
N PRO A 299 -11.18 7.10 1.25
CA PRO A 299 -12.12 7.07 0.13
C PRO A 299 -11.49 6.57 -1.18
N THR A 300 -10.49 5.71 -1.16
CA THR A 300 -9.70 5.33 -2.33
C THR A 300 -10.55 4.75 -3.46
N VAL A 301 -10.24 5.09 -4.71
CA VAL A 301 -10.83 4.46 -5.90
C VAL A 301 -10.34 3.04 -6.04
N GLN A 302 -9.07 2.81 -5.75
CA GLN A 302 -8.45 1.48 -5.60
C GLN A 302 -7.11 1.55 -4.87
N ASP A 303 -6.80 0.52 -4.11
CA ASP A 303 -5.49 0.27 -3.51
C ASP A 303 -5.26 -1.24 -3.41
N GLY A 304 -4.02 -1.71 -3.51
CA GLY A 304 -3.73 -3.14 -3.29
C GLY A 304 -3.90 -3.57 -1.84
N TYR A 305 -3.58 -2.68 -0.90
CA TYR A 305 -3.75 -2.91 0.53
C TYR A 305 -4.27 -1.67 1.26
N GLY A 306 -3.52 -0.56 1.19
CA GLY A 306 -3.74 0.60 2.03
C GLY A 306 -3.08 0.45 3.41
N MET A 307 -1.74 0.47 3.47
CA MET A 307 -1.01 0.36 4.76
C MET A 307 -1.50 1.32 5.84
N VAL A 308 -2.04 2.45 5.44
CA VAL A 308 -2.63 3.47 6.33
C VAL A 308 -3.84 2.94 7.12
N LEU A 309 -4.53 1.89 6.62
CA LEU A 309 -5.61 1.21 7.34
C LEU A 309 -5.07 0.51 8.60
N ALA A 310 -3.99 -0.26 8.43
CA ALA A 310 -3.33 -0.93 9.56
C ALA A 310 -2.76 0.08 10.58
N GLN A 311 -2.24 1.21 10.12
CA GLN A 311 -1.77 2.31 10.97
C GLN A 311 -2.93 2.95 11.75
N ALA A 312 -4.07 3.18 11.10
CA ALA A 312 -5.27 3.74 11.75
C ALA A 312 -5.82 2.80 12.82
N GLN A 313 -5.93 1.51 12.51
CA GLN A 313 -6.36 0.49 13.48
C GLN A 313 -5.38 0.39 14.67
N ALA A 314 -4.07 0.43 14.41
CA ALA A 314 -3.05 0.46 15.47
C ALA A 314 -3.16 1.72 16.33
N ALA A 315 -3.56 2.86 15.74
CA ALA A 315 -3.81 4.11 16.48
C ALA A 315 -5.16 4.14 17.22
N GLY A 316 -5.97 3.07 17.15
CA GLY A 316 -7.26 2.97 17.80
C GLY A 316 -8.33 3.85 17.14
N LEU A 317 -8.25 4.06 15.81
CA LEU A 317 -9.22 4.85 15.06
C LEU A 317 -10.24 3.95 14.37
N PRO A 318 -11.54 4.19 14.55
CA PRO A 318 -12.57 3.72 13.63
C PRO A 318 -12.24 4.16 12.19
N VAL A 319 -12.49 3.29 11.23
CA VAL A 319 -12.12 3.50 9.83
C VAL A 319 -13.37 3.58 8.97
N LEU A 320 -13.51 4.66 8.20
CA LEU A 320 -14.44 4.75 7.08
C LEU A 320 -13.64 4.55 5.79
N ALA A 321 -13.89 3.46 5.08
CA ALA A 321 -13.12 3.11 3.89
C ALA A 321 -13.98 2.55 2.75
N THR A 322 -13.44 2.61 1.54
CA THR A 322 -14.05 1.98 0.37
C THR A 322 -13.65 0.53 0.23
N THR A 323 -14.51 -0.26 -0.45
CA THR A 323 -14.33 -1.71 -0.65
C THR A 323 -13.16 -2.07 -1.57
N HIS A 324 -12.64 -1.14 -2.39
CA HIS A 324 -11.57 -1.39 -3.35
C HIS A 324 -10.15 -1.31 -2.76
N SER A 325 -9.94 -1.98 -1.63
CA SER A 325 -8.65 -2.07 -0.92
C SER A 325 -8.66 -3.31 0.00
N ALA A 326 -7.74 -3.37 0.98
CA ALA A 326 -7.83 -4.36 2.05
C ALA A 326 -8.89 -4.02 3.11
N ALA A 327 -9.67 -2.96 2.95
CA ALA A 327 -10.67 -2.58 3.93
C ALA A 327 -11.67 -3.72 4.24
N PRO A 328 -12.21 -4.49 3.26
CA PRO A 328 -13.07 -5.65 3.55
C PRO A 328 -12.39 -6.75 4.36
N ASP A 329 -11.06 -6.85 4.31
CA ASP A 329 -10.30 -7.88 5.06
C ASP A 329 -10.05 -7.47 6.52
N VAL A 330 -10.12 -6.16 6.84
CA VAL A 330 -9.71 -5.62 8.14
C VAL A 330 -10.85 -4.93 8.89
N ILE A 331 -11.90 -4.50 8.20
CA ILE A 331 -13.03 -3.78 8.80
C ILE A 331 -14.18 -4.76 9.04
N ARG A 332 -14.67 -4.77 10.28
CA ARG A 332 -15.94 -5.36 10.67
C ARG A 332 -16.96 -4.24 10.81
N GLU A 333 -17.97 -4.27 9.91
CA GLU A 333 -18.99 -3.22 9.81
C GLU A 333 -19.66 -2.93 11.16
N GLY A 334 -19.66 -1.65 11.58
CA GLY A 334 -20.24 -1.21 12.85
C GLY A 334 -19.45 -1.57 14.11
N GLU A 335 -18.39 -2.40 14.02
CA GLU A 335 -17.54 -2.77 15.16
C GLU A 335 -16.27 -1.93 15.26
N ASN A 336 -15.53 -1.81 14.16
CA ASN A 336 -14.27 -1.06 14.08
C ASN A 336 -14.22 -0.07 12.92
N GLY A 337 -15.31 0.06 12.15
CA GLY A 337 -15.40 0.98 11.03
C GLY A 337 -16.60 0.73 10.14
N TRP A 338 -16.56 1.30 8.94
CA TRP A 338 -17.62 1.26 7.95
C TRP A 338 -17.02 1.07 6.55
N LEU A 339 -17.73 0.29 5.73
CA LEU A 339 -17.40 0.04 4.34
C LEU A 339 -18.40 0.73 3.42
N VAL A 340 -17.90 1.35 2.37
CA VAL A 340 -18.71 2.03 1.34
C VAL A 340 -18.17 1.68 -0.04
N GLU A 341 -19.07 1.70 -1.03
CA GLU A 341 -18.63 1.58 -2.42
C GLU A 341 -17.78 2.79 -2.84
N PRO A 342 -16.73 2.59 -3.66
CA PRO A 342 -15.97 3.69 -4.21
C PRO A 342 -16.87 4.71 -4.91
N LYS A 343 -16.54 5.99 -4.76
CA LYS A 343 -17.25 7.14 -5.38
C LYS A 343 -18.62 7.47 -4.77
N ASP A 344 -19.11 6.71 -3.80
CA ASP A 344 -20.36 7.06 -3.09
C ASP A 344 -20.09 8.08 -1.97
N ALA A 345 -19.87 9.33 -2.38
CA ALA A 345 -19.62 10.42 -1.45
C ALA A 345 -20.83 10.74 -0.56
N GLN A 346 -22.07 10.41 -0.98
CA GLN A 346 -23.26 10.59 -0.17
C GLN A 346 -23.24 9.65 1.02
N ALA A 347 -23.06 8.34 0.79
CA ALA A 347 -22.97 7.36 1.88
C ALA A 347 -21.81 7.66 2.84
N MET A 348 -20.65 8.11 2.32
CA MET A 348 -19.51 8.54 3.14
C MET A 348 -19.88 9.71 4.04
N ALA A 349 -20.52 10.75 3.50
CA ALA A 349 -20.95 11.91 4.28
C ALA A 349 -22.01 11.54 5.33
N ASP A 350 -22.98 10.70 4.97
CA ASP A 350 -24.03 10.23 5.89
C ASP A 350 -23.45 9.47 7.08
N ILE A 351 -22.40 8.66 6.87
CA ILE A 351 -21.69 7.98 7.95
C ILE A 351 -21.02 8.98 8.88
N LEU A 352 -20.30 9.97 8.34
CA LEU A 352 -19.65 11.00 9.17
C LEU A 352 -20.68 11.84 9.94
N MET A 353 -21.82 12.18 9.33
CA MET A 353 -22.91 12.88 10.00
C MET A 353 -23.54 12.02 11.10
N ARG A 354 -23.72 10.70 10.90
CA ARG A 354 -24.14 9.78 11.97
C ARG A 354 -23.13 9.73 13.11
N CYS A 355 -21.82 9.70 12.81
CA CYS A 355 -20.77 9.77 13.83
C CYS A 355 -20.86 11.07 14.66
N ASP A 356 -21.23 12.18 14.02
CA ASP A 356 -21.46 13.45 14.70
C ASP A 356 -22.75 13.46 15.52
N ALA A 357 -23.79 12.81 15.06
CA ALA A 357 -25.09 12.73 15.75
C ALA A 357 -25.07 11.78 16.95
N ASP A 358 -24.35 10.63 16.83
CA ASP A 358 -24.24 9.63 17.91
C ASP A 358 -22.80 9.53 18.45
N ARG A 359 -22.39 10.55 19.19
CA ARG A 359 -21.08 10.63 19.83
C ARG A 359 -20.81 9.52 20.85
N PRO A 360 -21.80 9.06 21.66
CA PRO A 360 -21.60 7.93 22.54
C PRO A 360 -21.24 6.64 21.81
N ALA A 361 -21.90 6.30 20.70
CA ALA A 361 -21.60 5.12 19.91
C ALA A 361 -20.20 5.22 19.28
N LEU A 362 -19.83 6.37 18.71
CA LEU A 362 -18.49 6.59 18.16
C LEU A 362 -17.40 6.45 19.22
N ALA A 363 -17.58 7.05 20.40
CA ALA A 363 -16.61 6.94 21.49
C ALA A 363 -16.45 5.48 21.96
N ALA A 364 -17.56 4.73 22.05
CA ALA A 364 -17.52 3.32 22.38
C ALA A 364 -16.78 2.49 21.33
N MET A 365 -16.99 2.79 20.03
CA MET A 365 -16.27 2.16 18.93
C MET A 365 -14.77 2.46 18.99
N ALA A 366 -14.37 3.73 19.16
CA ALA A 366 -12.96 4.11 19.30
C ALA A 366 -12.28 3.40 20.48
N GLY A 367 -12.98 3.29 21.62
CA GLY A 367 -12.50 2.53 22.76
C GLY A 367 -12.34 1.04 22.50
N ARG A 368 -13.24 0.40 21.74
CA ARG A 368 -13.09 -1.00 21.29
C ARG A 368 -11.88 -1.17 20.38
N VAL A 369 -11.78 -0.35 19.31
CA VAL A 369 -10.65 -0.41 18.35
C VAL A 369 -9.32 -0.26 19.07
N TYR A 370 -9.23 0.64 20.06
CA TYR A 370 -8.02 0.80 20.87
C TYR A 370 -7.71 -0.44 21.73
N ARG A 371 -8.72 -1.05 22.39
CA ARG A 371 -8.53 -2.23 23.26
C ARG A 371 -8.19 -3.47 22.45
N ASP A 372 -8.93 -3.74 21.38
CA ASP A 372 -8.73 -4.90 20.53
C ASP A 372 -7.37 -4.82 19.81
N GLY A 373 -7.00 -3.59 19.44
CA GLY A 373 -5.71 -3.28 18.84
C GLY A 373 -5.52 -3.93 17.46
N TRP A 374 -4.47 -3.51 16.78
CA TRP A 374 -3.99 -4.16 15.58
C TRP A 374 -2.80 -5.06 15.92
N SER A 375 -2.86 -6.34 15.59
CA SER A 375 -1.84 -7.32 15.99
C SER A 375 -0.89 -7.73 14.86
N ARG A 376 -1.24 -7.44 13.60
CA ARG A 376 -0.44 -7.87 12.45
C ARG A 376 0.79 -6.98 12.27
N THR A 377 1.93 -7.46 12.78
CA THR A 377 3.25 -6.83 12.66
C THR A 377 3.99 -7.33 11.42
N TRP A 378 5.13 -6.72 11.07
CA TRP A 378 6.00 -7.21 10.02
C TRP A 378 6.61 -8.57 10.32
N ALA A 379 6.82 -8.91 11.59
CA ALA A 379 7.26 -10.24 12.01
C ALA A 379 6.23 -11.33 11.66
N VAL A 380 4.93 -11.04 11.80
CA VAL A 380 3.84 -11.94 11.37
C VAL A 380 3.85 -12.10 9.85
N VAL A 381 3.99 -11.01 9.10
CA VAL A 381 4.07 -11.06 7.62
C VAL A 381 5.24 -11.92 7.15
N ALA A 382 6.40 -11.80 7.80
CA ALA A 382 7.56 -12.62 7.46
C ALA A 382 7.36 -14.10 7.82
N ALA A 383 6.67 -14.40 8.92
CA ALA A 383 6.32 -15.78 9.28
C ALA A 383 5.38 -16.42 8.24
N ASP A 384 4.35 -15.68 7.80
CA ASP A 384 3.44 -16.15 6.78
C ASP A 384 4.16 -16.33 5.42
N PHE A 385 5.05 -15.41 5.06
CA PHE A 385 5.87 -15.55 3.85
C PHE A 385 6.80 -16.75 3.93
N GLU A 386 7.43 -17.00 5.08
CA GLU A 386 8.28 -18.19 5.32
C GLU A 386 7.48 -19.48 5.12
N HIS A 387 6.26 -19.53 5.66
CA HIS A 387 5.37 -20.69 5.49
C HIS A 387 5.08 -20.98 4.01
N VAL A 388 4.75 -19.94 3.23
CA VAL A 388 4.57 -20.04 1.78
C VAL A 388 5.86 -20.52 1.09
N ALA A 389 7.00 -19.96 1.45
CA ALA A 389 8.29 -20.27 0.87
C ALA A 389 8.71 -21.73 1.12
N LEU A 390 8.52 -22.24 2.33
CA LEU A 390 8.77 -23.62 2.72
C LEU A 390 7.87 -24.58 1.94
N GLY A 391 6.55 -24.28 1.86
CA GLY A 391 5.61 -25.12 1.11
C GLY A 391 5.97 -25.26 -0.39
N LEU A 392 6.48 -24.18 -1.01
CA LEU A 392 6.96 -24.23 -2.40
C LEU A 392 8.23 -25.10 -2.54
N SER A 393 9.16 -25.00 -1.58
CA SER A 393 10.41 -25.75 -1.60
C SER A 393 10.20 -27.25 -1.36
N ASP A 394 9.28 -27.61 -0.47
CA ASP A 394 8.97 -29.01 -0.14
C ASP A 394 8.23 -29.73 -1.27
N ALA A 395 7.28 -29.05 -1.95
CA ALA A 395 6.57 -29.58 -3.11
C ALA A 395 7.53 -29.97 -4.25
N ALA A 396 8.62 -29.22 -4.43
CA ALA A 396 9.65 -29.54 -5.43
C ALA A 396 10.52 -30.74 -5.03
N SER A 397 10.73 -30.97 -3.75
CA SER A 397 11.52 -32.09 -3.23
C SER A 397 10.74 -33.42 -3.34
N GLY A 398 9.42 -33.38 -3.07
CA GLY A 398 8.53 -34.54 -3.20
C GLY A 398 8.24 -34.96 -4.66
N ALA A 399 8.31 -34.02 -5.62
CA ALA A 399 8.16 -34.32 -7.04
C ALA A 399 9.41 -34.93 -7.71
N ARG A 400 10.56 -34.97 -7.00
CA ARG A 400 11.83 -35.53 -7.47
C ARG A 400 12.16 -36.88 -6.83
N ALA A 401 11.42 -37.33 -5.85
CA ALA A 401 11.49 -38.64 -5.22
C ALA A 401 10.45 -39.61 -5.85
#